data_1f20e9dc684eaa4c2ff097efe9f9e899
#
_entry.id   1f20e9dc684eaa4c2ff097efe9f9e899
#
_cell.length_a   1.000
_cell.length_b   1.000
_cell.length_c   1.000
_cell.angle_alpha   90.00
_cell.angle_beta   90.00
_cell.angle_gamma   90.00
#
_symmetry.space_group_name_H-M   'P 1'
#
loop_
_entity.id
_entity.type
_entity.pdbx_description
1 polymer ?
#
loop_
_entity_poly.entity_id
_entity_poly.type
_entity_poly.pdbx_seq_one_letter_code
_entity_poly.pdbx_strand_id
1 'polypeptide(L)'
;MIIIITNTFEKNYKKYFKKSSNCSIIKICSIINKEALLNGIYLNRPFMKLKFNFCEKAIRLLVINKQNKNIVIPIFITDKNDKEYGYNMTWENIEIKTRQIIIKIYNDIENKMFEEF
;
A
#
# COMPACT_ATOMS: atom_id res chain seq x y z
N MET A 1 7.30 13.36 -6.44
CA MET A 1 7.17 12.00 -5.86
C MET A 1 6.57 11.07 -6.89
N ILE A 2 7.11 9.87 -6.97
CA ILE A 2 6.62 8.83 -7.88
C ILE A 2 5.99 7.71 -7.04
N ILE A 3 4.77 7.31 -7.39
CA ILE A 3 4.12 6.14 -6.79
C ILE A 3 4.12 5.03 -7.82
N ILE A 4 4.67 3.88 -7.45
CA ILE A 4 4.75 2.71 -8.33
C ILE A 4 3.65 1.73 -7.95
N ILE A 5 2.70 1.53 -8.85
CA ILE A 5 1.60 0.58 -8.67
C ILE A 5 1.92 -0.67 -9.50
N THR A 6 2.29 -1.74 -8.80
CA THR A 6 2.60 -3.02 -9.44
C THR A 6 1.34 -3.81 -9.73
N ASN A 7 1.44 -4.78 -10.65
CA ASN A 7 0.32 -5.70 -10.93
C ASN A 7 -0.11 -6.46 -9.68
N THR A 8 0.83 -6.84 -8.83
CA THR A 8 0.54 -7.54 -7.57
C THR A 8 -0.34 -6.68 -6.65
N PHE A 9 0.01 -5.41 -6.46
CA PHE A 9 -0.81 -4.51 -5.65
C PHE A 9 -2.16 -4.24 -6.29
N GLU A 10 -2.19 -4.02 -7.60
CA GLU A 10 -3.45 -3.76 -8.32
C GLU A 10 -4.44 -4.89 -8.15
N LYS A 11 -4.01 -6.15 -8.22
CA LYS A 11 -4.86 -7.32 -7.99
C LYS A 11 -5.43 -7.33 -6.57
N ASN A 12 -4.61 -7.03 -5.57
CA ASN A 12 -5.05 -6.91 -4.19
C ASN A 12 -6.08 -5.79 -4.03
N TYR A 13 -5.79 -4.64 -4.62
CA TYR A 13 -6.68 -3.48 -4.59
C TYR A 13 -8.04 -3.80 -5.21
N LYS A 14 -8.07 -4.45 -6.36
CA LYS A 14 -9.31 -4.80 -7.07
C LYS A 14 -10.15 -5.82 -6.30
N LYS A 15 -9.51 -6.72 -5.57
CA LYS A 15 -10.23 -7.64 -4.68
C LYS A 15 -10.89 -6.90 -3.52
N TYR A 16 -10.20 -5.89 -3.01
CA TYR A 16 -10.65 -5.13 -1.84
C TYR A 16 -11.77 -4.14 -2.20
N PHE A 17 -11.62 -3.41 -3.30
CA PHE A 17 -12.58 -2.42 -3.77
C PHE A 17 -13.32 -2.89 -5.02
N LYS A 18 -14.00 -4.03 -4.91
CA LYS A 18 -14.79 -4.56 -6.02
C LYS A 18 -15.88 -3.55 -6.43
N LYS A 19 -15.91 -3.18 -7.71
CA LYS A 19 -17.05 -2.51 -8.37
C LYS A 19 -17.32 -1.04 -7.99
N SER A 20 -16.40 -0.31 -7.37
CA SER A 20 -16.65 1.10 -7.11
C SER A 20 -15.77 1.99 -7.97
N SER A 21 -16.40 2.72 -8.91
CA SER A 21 -15.71 3.71 -9.74
C SER A 21 -15.17 4.90 -8.93
N ASN A 22 -15.74 5.15 -7.74
CA ASN A 22 -15.31 6.25 -6.87
C ASN A 22 -14.08 5.91 -6.04
N CYS A 23 -13.67 4.66 -6.04
CA CYS A 23 -12.52 4.18 -5.25
C CYS A 23 -11.39 3.74 -6.17
N SER A 24 -11.04 4.59 -7.13
CA SER A 24 -10.02 4.28 -8.13
C SER A 24 -8.60 4.37 -7.56
N ILE A 25 -7.68 3.67 -8.21
CA ILE A 25 -6.25 3.74 -7.88
C ILE A 25 -5.72 5.16 -8.00
N ILE A 26 -6.20 5.93 -8.97
CA ILE A 26 -5.79 7.34 -9.12
C ILE A 26 -6.14 8.15 -7.89
N LYS A 27 -7.32 7.94 -7.32
CA LYS A 27 -7.75 8.66 -6.11
C LYS A 27 -6.92 8.28 -4.89
N ILE A 28 -6.63 6.99 -4.70
CA ILE A 28 -5.80 6.58 -3.56
C ILE A 28 -4.37 7.11 -3.70
N CYS A 29 -3.83 7.15 -4.91
CA CYS A 29 -2.51 7.74 -5.16
C CYS A 29 -2.49 9.23 -4.79
N SER A 30 -3.58 9.96 -5.07
CA SER A 30 -3.71 11.36 -4.66
C SER A 30 -3.66 11.53 -3.14
N ILE A 31 -4.26 10.61 -2.39
CA ILE A 31 -4.22 10.63 -0.93
C ILE A 31 -2.81 10.32 -0.42
N ILE A 32 -2.14 9.36 -1.01
CA ILE A 32 -0.77 8.99 -0.64
C ILE A 32 0.18 10.17 -0.79
N ASN A 33 0.00 11.00 -1.82
CA ASN A 33 0.84 12.17 -2.07
C ASN A 33 0.63 13.33 -1.10
N LYS A 34 -0.39 13.27 -0.23
CA LYS A 34 -0.77 14.37 0.65
C LYS A 34 -0.41 14.07 2.11
N GLU A 35 -1.42 14.12 2.96
CA GLU A 35 -1.26 14.04 4.41
C GLU A 35 -0.89 12.64 4.93
N ALA A 36 -1.28 11.61 4.20
CA ALA A 36 -1.08 10.24 4.66
C ALA A 36 0.39 9.92 4.95
N LEU A 37 1.31 10.39 4.09
CA LEU A 37 2.74 10.15 4.30
C LEU A 37 3.29 10.93 5.48
N LEU A 38 2.77 12.12 5.76
CA LEU A 38 3.22 12.93 6.90
C LEU A 38 2.90 12.26 8.22
N ASN A 39 1.80 11.51 8.26
CA ASN A 39 1.33 10.83 9.46
C ASN A 39 1.64 9.33 9.44
N GLY A 40 2.42 8.88 8.47
CA GLY A 40 2.81 7.47 8.35
C GLY A 40 3.77 7.05 9.46
N ILE A 41 3.70 5.77 9.84
CA ILE A 41 4.53 5.20 10.90
C ILE A 41 5.40 4.10 10.30
N TYR A 42 6.72 4.23 10.41
CA TYR A 42 7.61 3.14 10.02
C TYR A 42 7.47 1.97 10.98
N LEU A 43 7.12 0.81 10.45
CA LEU A 43 7.08 -0.43 11.21
C LEU A 43 8.45 -1.10 11.24
N ASN A 44 9.14 -1.03 10.12
CA ASN A 44 10.52 -1.50 9.93
C ASN A 44 10.99 -0.88 8.62
N ARG A 45 11.92 0.05 8.67
CA ARG A 45 12.34 0.79 7.46
C ARG A 45 12.78 -0.17 6.37
N PRO A 46 12.36 0.02 5.14
CA PRO A 46 11.60 1.15 4.59
C PRO A 46 10.08 0.98 4.61
N PHE A 47 9.55 0.01 5.36
CA PHE A 47 8.12 -0.31 5.40
C PHE A 47 7.35 0.62 6.33
N MET A 48 6.38 1.33 5.77
CA MET A 48 5.59 2.33 6.47
C MET A 48 4.11 1.97 6.43
N LYS A 49 3.44 2.11 7.57
CA LYS A 49 2.00 1.96 7.68
C LYS A 49 1.34 3.32 7.52
N LEU A 50 0.37 3.40 6.61
CA LEU A 50 -0.47 4.57 6.43
C LEU A 50 -1.87 4.27 6.93
N LYS A 51 -2.48 5.24 7.62
CA LYS A 51 -3.85 5.18 8.12
C LYS A 51 -4.62 6.34 7.54
N PHE A 52 -5.74 6.08 6.89
CA PHE A 52 -6.62 7.13 6.37
C PHE A 52 -7.99 6.57 6.08
N ASN A 53 -8.97 7.45 5.97
CA ASN A 53 -10.32 7.07 5.56
C ASN A 53 -10.43 7.19 4.04
N PHE A 54 -10.99 6.17 3.41
CA PHE A 54 -11.17 6.14 1.97
C PHE A 54 -12.33 5.23 1.62
N CYS A 55 -13.27 5.75 0.82
CA CYS A 55 -14.45 4.98 0.42
C CYS A 55 -15.19 4.36 1.61
N GLU A 56 -15.43 5.19 2.63
CA GLU A 56 -16.17 4.82 3.84
C GLU A 56 -15.51 3.73 4.68
N LYS A 57 -14.22 3.49 4.46
CA LYS A 57 -13.46 2.51 5.22
C LYS A 57 -12.26 3.15 5.88
N ALA A 58 -11.93 2.68 7.08
CA ALA A 58 -10.70 3.08 7.77
C ALA A 58 -9.56 2.20 7.26
N ILE A 59 -8.85 2.71 6.26
CA ILE A 59 -7.83 1.97 5.51
C ILE A 59 -6.53 1.85 6.30
N ARG A 60 -5.90 0.70 6.13
CA ARG A 60 -4.52 0.45 6.53
C ARG A 60 -3.76 0.05 5.28
N LEU A 61 -2.76 0.83 4.90
CA LEU A 61 -1.97 0.61 3.70
C LEU A 61 -0.51 0.46 4.09
N LEU A 62 0.11 -0.64 3.70
CA LEU A 62 1.54 -0.83 3.85
C LEU A 62 2.24 -0.38 2.57
N VAL A 63 3.23 0.48 2.71
CA VAL A 63 4.03 0.97 1.58
C VAL A 63 5.52 0.83 1.87
N ILE A 64 6.33 0.75 0.82
CA ILE A 64 7.75 1.04 0.90
C ILE A 64 7.89 2.52 0.63
N ASN A 65 8.48 3.25 1.57
CA ASN A 65 8.75 4.67 1.40
C ASN A 65 10.26 4.90 1.27
N LYS A 66 10.71 5.07 0.02
CA LYS A 66 12.13 5.36 -0.28
C LYS A 66 12.33 6.87 -0.37
N GLN A 67 12.45 7.51 0.78
CA GLN A 67 12.58 8.97 0.86
C GLN A 67 13.74 9.52 0.03
N ASN A 68 14.87 8.84 0.02
CA ASN A 68 16.05 9.29 -0.71
C ASN A 68 15.85 9.34 -2.23
N LYS A 69 14.93 8.51 -2.75
CA LYS A 69 14.62 8.44 -4.18
C LYS A 69 13.29 9.07 -4.52
N ASN A 70 12.59 9.56 -3.52
CA ASN A 70 11.26 10.15 -3.68
C ASN A 70 10.27 9.17 -4.36
N ILE A 71 10.33 7.90 -3.96
CA ILE A 71 9.53 6.81 -4.50
C ILE A 71 8.73 6.14 -3.38
N VAL A 72 7.45 5.87 -3.65
CA VAL A 72 6.57 5.12 -2.77
C VAL A 72 6.01 3.92 -3.55
N ILE A 73 6.08 2.74 -2.94
CA ILE A 73 5.58 1.49 -3.55
C ILE A 73 4.56 0.87 -2.60
N PRO A 74 3.26 0.95 -2.90
CA PRO A 74 2.25 0.25 -2.10
C PRO A 74 2.44 -1.26 -2.16
N ILE A 75 2.30 -1.92 -1.02
CA ILE A 75 2.52 -3.36 -0.86
C ILE A 75 1.20 -4.10 -0.75
N PHE A 76 0.39 -3.78 0.27
CA PHE A 76 -0.96 -4.31 0.36
C PHE A 76 -1.88 -3.38 1.15
N ILE A 77 -3.18 -3.53 0.90
CA ILE A 77 -4.23 -2.71 1.48
C ILE A 77 -5.21 -3.58 2.26
N THR A 78 -5.65 -3.08 3.41
CA THR A 78 -6.70 -3.67 4.23
C THR A 78 -7.38 -2.57 5.03
N ASP A 79 -8.28 -2.93 5.95
CA ASP A 79 -8.91 -1.95 6.84
C ASP A 79 -8.76 -2.36 8.31
N LYS A 80 -9.14 -1.44 9.21
CA LYS A 80 -8.99 -1.66 10.65
C LYS A 80 -9.81 -2.84 11.19
N ASN A 81 -10.83 -3.30 10.46
CA ASN A 81 -11.67 -4.41 10.88
C ASN A 81 -11.11 -5.77 10.50
N ASP A 82 -10.07 -5.81 9.69
CA ASP A 82 -9.35 -7.03 9.38
C ASP A 82 -8.55 -7.44 10.62
N LYS A 83 -9.02 -8.50 11.29
CA LYS A 83 -8.43 -8.97 12.55
C LYS A 83 -7.03 -9.55 12.38
N GLU A 84 -6.72 -10.01 11.17
CA GLU A 84 -5.43 -10.65 10.91
C GLU A 84 -4.31 -9.63 10.71
N TYR A 85 -4.56 -8.61 9.89
CA TYR A 85 -3.50 -7.66 9.50
C TYR A 85 -3.82 -6.19 9.77
N GLY A 86 -5.09 -5.82 9.86
CA GLY A 86 -5.49 -4.41 9.89
C GLY A 86 -5.75 -3.87 11.29
N TYR A 87 -6.36 -4.67 12.16
CA TYR A 87 -6.72 -4.24 13.52
C TYR A 87 -5.49 -3.85 14.33
N ASN A 88 -4.43 -4.63 14.22
CA ASN A 88 -3.16 -4.37 14.90
C ASN A 88 -2.02 -4.62 13.93
N MET A 89 -1.83 -3.69 13.00
CA MET A 89 -0.76 -3.81 12.01
C MET A 89 0.58 -3.42 12.63
N THR A 90 1.29 -4.43 13.12
CA THR A 90 2.66 -4.33 13.62
C THR A 90 3.59 -5.12 12.71
N TRP A 91 4.89 -4.85 12.76
CA TRP A 91 5.85 -5.61 11.98
C TRP A 91 5.77 -7.11 12.27
N GLU A 92 5.62 -7.48 13.54
CA GLU A 92 5.49 -8.89 13.93
C GLU A 92 4.34 -9.59 13.23
N ASN A 93 3.19 -8.89 13.11
CA ASN A 93 1.99 -9.48 12.50
C ASN A 93 2.08 -9.60 10.99
N ILE A 94 2.82 -8.72 10.32
CA ILE A 94 2.79 -8.62 8.86
C ILE A 94 4.08 -9.07 8.19
N GLU A 95 5.14 -9.35 8.94
CA GLU A 95 6.46 -9.63 8.37
C GLU A 95 6.43 -10.77 7.36
N ILE A 96 5.84 -11.91 7.71
CA ILE A 96 5.82 -13.09 6.83
C ILE A 96 5.04 -12.77 5.55
N LYS A 97 3.85 -12.19 5.69
CA LYS A 97 3.04 -11.80 4.54
C LYS A 97 3.78 -10.79 3.66
N THR A 98 4.42 -9.81 4.27
CA THR A 98 5.17 -8.78 3.54
C THR A 98 6.31 -9.39 2.74
N ARG A 99 7.08 -10.29 3.32
CA ARG A 99 8.19 -10.95 2.62
C ARG A 99 7.71 -11.77 1.43
N GLN A 100 6.56 -12.43 1.54
CA GLN A 100 5.98 -13.17 0.44
C GLN A 100 5.51 -12.26 -0.70
N ILE A 101 4.89 -11.14 -0.36
CA ILE A 101 4.39 -10.19 -1.36
C ILE A 101 5.54 -9.44 -2.02
N ILE A 102 6.57 -9.06 -1.27
CA ILE A 102 7.68 -8.26 -1.78
C ILE A 102 8.41 -8.95 -2.93
N ILE A 103 8.51 -10.27 -2.88
CA ILE A 103 9.12 -11.06 -3.96
C ILE A 103 8.34 -10.84 -5.26
N LYS A 104 7.01 -10.90 -5.18
CA LYS A 104 6.14 -10.69 -6.35
C LYS A 104 6.22 -9.25 -6.86
N ILE A 105 6.27 -8.28 -5.94
CA ILE A 105 6.35 -6.86 -6.29
C ILE A 105 7.66 -6.55 -7.02
N TYR A 106 8.78 -7.01 -6.51
CA TYR A 106 10.07 -6.80 -7.17
C TYR A 106 10.15 -7.52 -8.51
N ASN A 107 9.54 -8.69 -8.62
CA ASN A 107 9.43 -9.38 -9.90
C ASN A 107 8.61 -8.58 -10.91
N ASP A 108 7.50 -7.98 -10.48
CA ASP A 108 6.70 -7.10 -11.33
C ASP A 108 7.52 -5.90 -11.80
N ILE A 109 8.27 -5.27 -10.91
CA ILE A 109 9.11 -4.11 -11.26
C ILE A 109 10.19 -4.51 -12.26
N GLU A 110 10.86 -5.63 -12.04
CA GLU A 110 11.90 -6.13 -12.94
C GLU A 110 11.36 -6.41 -14.33
N ASN A 111 10.12 -6.92 -14.41
CA ASN A 111 9.48 -7.24 -15.69
C ASN A 111 8.64 -6.08 -16.26
N LYS A 112 8.76 -4.90 -15.70
CA LYS A 112 8.04 -3.68 -16.11
C LYS A 112 6.51 -3.84 -16.07
N MET A 113 6.02 -4.62 -15.12
CA MET A 113 4.59 -4.85 -14.89
C MET A 113 4.07 -3.89 -13.82
N PHE A 114 4.19 -2.61 -14.07
CA PHE A 114 3.78 -1.55 -13.16
C PHE A 114 3.44 -0.26 -13.90
N GLU A 115 2.73 0.63 -13.21
CA GLU A 115 2.46 1.99 -13.67
C GLU A 115 2.99 2.98 -12.66
N GLU A 116 3.42 4.14 -13.14
CA GLU A 116 3.88 5.24 -12.29
C GLU A 116 2.81 6.33 -12.20
N PHE A 117 2.63 6.86 -11.00
CA PHE A 117 1.68 7.94 -10.74
C PHE A 117 2.34 9.14 -10.06
#